data_17289adb5e61ecdbf0029074d7d874f0
#
_entry.id   17289adb5e61ecdbf0029074d7d874f0
#
_cell.length_a   1.000
_cell.length_b   1.000
_cell.length_c   1.000
_cell.angle_alpha   90.00
_cell.angle_beta   90.00
_cell.angle_gamma   90.00
#
_symmetry.space_group_name_H-M   'P 1'
#
loop_
_entity.id
_entity.type
_entity.pdbx_description
1 polymer ?
#
loop_
_entity_poly.entity_id
_entity_poly.type
_entity_poly.pdbx_seq_one_letter_code
_entity_poly.pdbx_strand_id
1 'polypeptide(L)'
;MSEFIILAIPFIGTSLGSAMVFFLRKRIAPKFEKMLLGFAAGVMIAASVWSLLIPSIDMSKGSSAPEWLAALVGFLAGIFFLLLLDTIIPHMHIESKNQEGIRTNSISKSTMMLFAVTLHNIPEGMSVGVAFAGAMMKDSGITATAAMALAIGIAIQNFPEGAIISMPLCGEGMSKKKAFICGVLSGVVEPVGGFITILIAGIITPVLPYLLSFAAGAMMYVVIEELIPESQNGEHSNIGTIGAAVGFALMMVLDIALG
;
A
#
# COMPACT_ATOMS: atom_id res chain seq x y z
N MET A 1 -14.88 3.91 -17.68
CA MET A 1 -13.51 3.38 -17.75
C MET A 1 -13.60 1.94 -17.31
N SER A 2 -12.92 1.00 -17.95
CA SER A 2 -13.05 -0.39 -17.52
C SER A 2 -12.41 -0.56 -16.13
N GLU A 3 -13.00 -1.39 -15.28
CA GLU A 3 -12.56 -1.73 -13.92
C GLU A 3 -11.06 -2.11 -13.89
N PHE A 4 -10.63 -2.83 -14.91
CA PHE A 4 -9.24 -3.27 -15.05
C PHE A 4 -8.23 -2.14 -15.21
N ILE A 5 -8.62 -0.98 -15.77
CA ILE A 5 -7.70 0.14 -15.95
C ILE A 5 -7.35 0.75 -14.60
N ILE A 6 -8.34 1.00 -13.74
CA ILE A 6 -8.11 1.63 -12.44
C ILE A 6 -7.30 0.73 -11.51
N LEU A 7 -7.59 -0.58 -11.52
CA LEU A 7 -6.85 -1.57 -10.73
C LEU A 7 -5.40 -1.77 -11.21
N ALA A 8 -5.12 -1.48 -12.49
CA ALA A 8 -3.78 -1.58 -13.03
C ALA A 8 -2.88 -0.37 -12.69
N ILE A 9 -3.46 0.76 -12.27
CA ILE A 9 -2.71 2.01 -12.02
C ILE A 9 -1.63 1.84 -10.94
N PRO A 10 -1.91 1.31 -9.73
CA PRO A 10 -0.88 1.04 -8.74
C PRO A 10 0.21 0.10 -9.26
N PHE A 11 -0.17 -1.02 -9.84
CA PHE A 11 0.72 -2.01 -10.43
C PHE A 11 1.67 -1.41 -11.51
N ILE A 12 1.19 -0.45 -12.30
CA ILE A 12 2.04 0.28 -13.24
C ILE A 12 3.08 1.10 -12.47
N GLY A 13 2.72 1.73 -11.35
CA GLY A 13 3.63 2.45 -10.46
C GLY A 13 4.77 1.55 -9.98
N THR A 14 4.44 0.42 -9.35
CA THR A 14 5.40 -0.60 -8.88
C THR A 14 6.29 -1.12 -10.02
N SER A 15 5.69 -1.38 -11.18
CA SER A 15 6.43 -1.89 -12.36
C SER A 15 7.41 -0.87 -12.92
N LEU A 16 7.01 0.40 -13.03
CA LEU A 16 7.87 1.49 -13.48
C LEU A 16 9.01 1.76 -12.48
N GLY A 17 8.71 1.73 -11.18
CA GLY A 17 9.72 1.80 -10.14
C GLY A 17 10.74 0.67 -10.25
N SER A 18 10.26 -0.55 -10.39
CA SER A 18 11.12 -1.73 -10.58
C SER A 18 12.01 -1.63 -11.83
N ALA A 19 11.53 -0.96 -12.87
CA ALA A 19 12.31 -0.75 -14.10
C ALA A 19 13.50 0.19 -13.91
N MET A 20 13.57 0.96 -12.82
CA MET A 20 14.72 1.83 -12.49
C MET A 20 16.02 1.06 -12.39
N VAL A 21 15.99 -0.24 -12.08
CA VAL A 21 17.18 -1.11 -12.07
C VAL A 21 17.94 -1.14 -13.42
N PHE A 22 17.28 -0.88 -14.54
CA PHE A 22 17.93 -0.83 -15.84
C PHE A 22 18.72 0.46 -16.06
N PHE A 23 18.28 1.56 -15.47
CA PHE A 23 18.85 2.90 -15.68
C PHE A 23 19.88 3.27 -14.62
N LEU A 24 19.65 2.88 -13.37
CA LEU A 24 20.56 3.19 -12.26
C LEU A 24 21.67 2.13 -12.18
N ARG A 25 22.91 2.62 -11.99
CA ARG A 25 24.13 1.77 -11.87
C ARG A 25 24.57 1.57 -10.41
N LYS A 26 24.03 2.33 -9.48
CA LYS A 26 24.40 2.32 -8.04
C LYS A 26 23.12 2.21 -7.20
N ARG A 27 23.28 1.72 -5.98
CA ARG A 27 22.20 1.77 -4.96
C ARG A 27 21.71 3.21 -4.80
N ILE A 28 20.44 3.36 -4.48
CA ILE A 28 19.85 4.64 -4.06
C ILE A 28 20.63 5.15 -2.85
N ALA A 29 20.91 6.44 -2.80
CA ALA A 29 21.58 7.01 -1.64
C ALA A 29 20.68 6.83 -0.38
N PRO A 30 21.21 6.39 0.76
CA PRO A 30 20.39 6.09 1.95
C PRO A 30 19.49 7.25 2.40
N LYS A 31 19.96 8.50 2.27
CA LYS A 31 19.12 9.68 2.58
C LYS A 31 17.94 9.83 1.63
N PHE A 32 18.13 9.52 0.35
CA PHE A 32 17.06 9.60 -0.63
C PHE A 32 16.07 8.46 -0.45
N GLU A 33 16.53 7.27 -0.11
CA GLU A 33 15.70 6.11 0.25
C GLU A 33 14.79 6.42 1.45
N LYS A 34 15.35 6.96 2.56
CA LYS A 34 14.56 7.43 3.71
C LYS A 34 13.50 8.46 3.33
N MET A 35 13.84 9.40 2.44
CA MET A 35 12.88 10.39 1.96
C MET A 35 11.74 9.74 1.19
N LEU A 36 12.03 8.76 0.34
CA LEU A 36 11.02 8.04 -0.45
C LEU A 36 10.11 7.18 0.43
N LEU A 37 10.67 6.45 1.41
CA LEU A 37 9.90 5.67 2.38
C LEU A 37 8.99 6.57 3.23
N GLY A 38 9.54 7.70 3.72
CA GLY A 38 8.72 8.69 4.41
C GLY A 38 7.60 9.22 3.53
N PHE A 39 7.90 9.56 2.27
CA PHE A 39 6.92 10.04 1.31
C PHE A 39 5.79 9.01 1.11
N ALA A 40 6.11 7.74 0.91
CA ALA A 40 5.13 6.67 0.81
C ALA A 40 4.26 6.58 2.07
N ALA A 41 4.88 6.59 3.26
CA ALA A 41 4.14 6.60 4.53
C ALA A 41 3.15 7.78 4.61
N GLY A 42 3.56 8.97 4.21
CA GLY A 42 2.72 10.16 4.20
C GLY A 42 1.51 10.04 3.27
N VAL A 43 1.72 9.55 2.05
CA VAL A 43 0.64 9.28 1.08
C VAL A 43 -0.35 8.28 1.66
N MET A 44 0.14 7.15 2.20
CA MET A 44 -0.71 6.11 2.77
C MET A 44 -1.51 6.56 3.98
N ILE A 45 -0.94 7.39 4.88
CA ILE A 45 -1.67 7.97 6.01
C ILE A 45 -2.82 8.84 5.51
N ALA A 46 -2.56 9.75 4.57
CA ALA A 46 -3.58 10.63 4.01
C ALA A 46 -4.69 9.82 3.31
N ALA A 47 -4.34 8.88 2.44
CA ALA A 47 -5.27 8.00 1.75
C ALA A 47 -6.15 7.20 2.74
N SER A 48 -5.54 6.64 3.79
CA SER A 48 -6.28 5.90 4.82
C SER A 48 -7.35 6.76 5.50
N VAL A 49 -7.08 8.04 5.70
CA VAL A 49 -8.04 8.95 6.36
C VAL A 49 -9.09 9.43 5.38
N TRP A 50 -8.69 10.13 4.30
CA TRP A 50 -9.61 10.83 3.40
C TRP A 50 -10.34 9.90 2.43
N SER A 51 -9.60 8.97 1.82
CA SER A 51 -10.19 8.09 0.80
C SER A 51 -10.92 6.88 1.37
N LEU A 52 -10.67 6.48 2.63
CA LEU A 52 -11.18 5.23 3.19
C LEU A 52 -11.96 5.42 4.49
N LEU A 53 -11.37 5.99 5.56
CA LEU A 53 -12.04 6.10 6.86
C LEU A 53 -13.20 7.11 6.85
N ILE A 54 -13.01 8.29 6.30
CA ILE A 54 -14.06 9.30 6.23
C ILE A 54 -15.25 8.77 5.41
N PRO A 55 -15.08 8.23 4.19
CA PRO A 55 -16.18 7.59 3.45
C PRO A 55 -16.86 6.44 4.20
N SER A 56 -16.10 5.61 4.93
CA SER A 56 -16.67 4.55 5.77
C SER A 56 -17.63 5.09 6.84
N ILE A 57 -17.24 6.17 7.53
CA ILE A 57 -18.06 6.85 8.53
C ILE A 57 -19.28 7.50 7.88
N ASP A 58 -19.08 8.21 6.76
CA ASP A 58 -20.16 8.91 6.05
C ASP A 58 -21.23 7.95 5.54
N MET A 59 -20.84 6.81 5.00
CA MET A 59 -21.75 5.75 4.56
C MET A 59 -22.52 5.11 5.71
N SER A 60 -22.02 5.19 6.93
CA SER A 60 -22.66 4.64 8.13
C SER A 60 -23.69 5.58 8.75
N LYS A 61 -23.78 6.84 8.27
CA LYS A 61 -24.76 7.83 8.74
C LYS A 61 -26.19 7.37 8.47
N GLY A 62 -27.04 7.52 9.48
CA GLY A 62 -28.45 7.12 9.40
C GLY A 62 -28.70 5.61 9.51
N SER A 63 -27.68 4.79 9.74
CA SER A 63 -27.86 3.38 10.10
C SER A 63 -28.40 3.22 11.53
N SER A 64 -28.91 2.03 11.86
CA SER A 64 -29.35 1.70 13.23
C SER A 64 -28.19 1.57 14.25
N ALA A 65 -26.96 1.40 13.74
CA ALA A 65 -25.74 1.30 14.54
C ALA A 65 -25.04 2.66 14.62
N PRO A 66 -24.19 2.89 15.65
CA PRO A 66 -23.37 4.10 15.73
C PRO A 66 -22.48 4.28 14.48
N GLU A 67 -22.37 5.49 13.96
CA GLU A 67 -21.65 5.82 12.72
C GLU A 67 -20.17 5.39 12.73
N TRP A 68 -19.54 5.43 13.89
CA TRP A 68 -18.15 5.01 14.09
C TRP A 68 -17.93 3.50 14.15
N LEU A 69 -19.00 2.70 14.29
CA LEU A 69 -18.85 1.26 14.56
C LEU A 69 -18.21 0.51 13.39
N ALA A 70 -18.67 0.76 12.17
CA ALA A 70 -18.09 0.11 10.98
C ALA A 70 -16.63 0.51 10.79
N ALA A 71 -16.32 1.81 10.98
CA ALA A 71 -14.96 2.31 10.90
C ALA A 71 -14.05 1.67 11.95
N LEU A 72 -14.48 1.58 13.20
CA LEU A 72 -13.70 0.97 14.28
C LEU A 72 -13.46 -0.52 14.04
N VAL A 73 -14.53 -1.27 13.77
CA VAL A 73 -14.43 -2.74 13.60
C VAL A 73 -13.61 -3.11 12.39
N GLY A 74 -13.87 -2.47 11.24
CA GLY A 74 -13.11 -2.75 10.02
C GLY A 74 -11.64 -2.37 10.18
N PHE A 75 -11.34 -1.18 10.73
CA PHE A 75 -9.97 -0.71 10.95
C PHE A 75 -9.15 -1.68 11.83
N LEU A 76 -9.70 -2.08 12.97
CA LEU A 76 -9.03 -3.05 13.84
C LEU A 76 -8.89 -4.42 13.17
N ALA A 77 -9.91 -4.87 12.44
CA ALA A 77 -9.84 -6.13 11.70
C ALA A 77 -8.74 -6.10 10.63
N GLY A 78 -8.55 -4.97 9.93
CA GLY A 78 -7.46 -4.78 8.96
C GLY A 78 -6.08 -4.84 9.60
N ILE A 79 -5.88 -4.16 10.74
CA ILE A 79 -4.63 -4.23 11.51
C ILE A 79 -4.35 -5.68 11.94
N PHE A 80 -5.32 -6.36 12.56
CA PHE A 80 -5.12 -7.74 13.03
C PHE A 80 -4.93 -8.74 11.89
N PHE A 81 -5.54 -8.51 10.74
CA PHE A 81 -5.33 -9.33 9.56
C PHE A 81 -3.89 -9.26 9.07
N LEU A 82 -3.34 -8.05 8.94
CA LEU A 82 -1.94 -7.88 8.53
C LEU A 82 -0.98 -8.41 9.59
N LEU A 83 -1.21 -8.13 10.87
CA LEU A 83 -0.44 -8.69 11.98
C LEU A 83 -0.43 -10.23 11.93
N LEU A 84 -1.55 -10.86 11.60
CA LEU A 84 -1.62 -12.32 11.45
C LEU A 84 -0.79 -12.80 10.27
N LEU A 85 -0.92 -12.16 9.10
CA LEU A 85 -0.12 -12.51 7.92
C LEU A 85 1.37 -12.36 8.18
N ASP A 86 1.76 -11.26 8.80
CA ASP A 86 3.12 -10.93 9.20
C ASP A 86 3.72 -11.99 10.15
N THR A 87 2.94 -12.46 11.11
CA THR A 87 3.33 -13.50 12.05
C THR A 87 3.49 -14.87 11.38
N ILE A 88 2.73 -15.15 10.31
CA ILE A 88 2.71 -16.47 9.65
C ILE A 88 3.68 -16.55 8.49
N ILE A 89 3.75 -15.51 7.65
CA ILE A 89 4.53 -15.53 6.42
C ILE A 89 6.00 -15.29 6.72
N PRO A 90 6.91 -16.20 6.33
CA PRO A 90 8.35 -15.99 6.50
C PRO A 90 8.80 -14.82 5.61
N HIS A 91 9.20 -13.71 6.21
CA HIS A 91 9.66 -12.53 5.48
C HIS A 91 10.87 -11.88 6.18
N MET A 92 11.50 -10.92 5.52
CA MET A 92 12.65 -10.19 6.03
C MET A 92 12.68 -8.80 5.42
N HIS A 93 12.82 -7.79 6.26
CA HIS A 93 12.99 -6.41 5.81
C HIS A 93 14.36 -6.18 5.20
N ILE A 94 14.48 -5.19 4.31
CA ILE A 94 15.68 -4.95 3.50
C ILE A 94 16.91 -4.73 4.35
N GLU A 95 16.79 -3.99 5.43
CA GLU A 95 17.89 -3.68 6.35
C GLU A 95 17.99 -4.60 7.56
N SER A 96 16.99 -5.46 7.80
CA SER A 96 17.00 -6.42 8.90
C SER A 96 17.93 -7.59 8.63
N LYS A 97 18.60 -8.06 9.68
CA LYS A 97 19.33 -9.32 9.68
C LYS A 97 18.51 -10.47 10.24
N ASN A 98 17.35 -10.17 10.79
CA ASN A 98 16.48 -11.13 11.45
C ASN A 98 15.33 -11.50 10.52
N GLN A 99 15.01 -12.78 10.48
CA GLN A 99 13.81 -13.29 9.83
C GLN A 99 12.63 -13.10 10.76
N GLU A 100 11.51 -12.65 10.21
CA GLU A 100 10.22 -12.53 10.86
C GLU A 100 9.24 -13.58 10.32
N GLY A 101 8.12 -13.79 11.01
CA GLY A 101 7.21 -14.88 10.72
C GLY A 101 7.73 -16.26 11.15
N ILE A 102 7.18 -17.32 10.56
CA ILE A 102 7.59 -18.69 10.84
C ILE A 102 9.02 -18.93 10.34
N ARG A 103 9.94 -19.22 11.24
CA ARG A 103 11.36 -19.42 10.91
C ARG A 103 11.54 -20.60 9.97
N THR A 104 12.25 -20.36 8.87
CA THR A 104 12.62 -21.38 7.88
C THR A 104 14.02 -21.14 7.33
N ASN A 105 14.77 -22.22 7.14
CA ASN A 105 16.08 -22.16 6.51
C ASN A 105 16.03 -22.54 5.02
N SER A 106 14.83 -22.84 4.50
CA SER A 106 14.64 -23.30 3.12
C SER A 106 14.42 -22.17 2.11
N ILE A 107 14.13 -20.97 2.57
CA ILE A 107 13.81 -19.81 1.72
C ILE A 107 15.00 -18.86 1.68
N SER A 108 15.37 -18.40 0.48
CA SER A 108 16.47 -17.43 0.32
C SER A 108 16.09 -16.05 0.89
N LYS A 109 17.12 -15.28 1.33
CA LYS A 109 16.93 -13.91 1.81
C LYS A 109 16.16 -13.05 0.79
N SER A 110 16.56 -13.10 -0.48
CA SER A 110 15.90 -12.36 -1.56
C SER A 110 14.40 -12.71 -1.72
N THR A 111 14.04 -13.99 -1.49
CA THR A 111 12.63 -14.42 -1.54
C THR A 111 11.85 -13.91 -0.33
N MET A 112 12.45 -13.87 0.85
CA MET A 112 11.82 -13.34 2.06
C MET A 112 11.59 -11.83 1.94
N MET A 113 12.56 -11.09 1.37
CA MET A 113 12.38 -9.65 1.05
C MET A 113 11.24 -9.43 0.05
N LEU A 114 11.12 -10.30 -0.95
CA LEU A 114 10.02 -10.23 -1.91
C LEU A 114 8.66 -10.47 -1.22
N PHE A 115 8.58 -11.39 -0.26
CA PHE A 115 7.35 -11.63 0.50
C PHE A 115 6.96 -10.44 1.37
N ALA A 116 7.91 -9.80 2.06
CA ALA A 116 7.64 -8.58 2.82
C ALA A 116 6.87 -7.58 1.96
N VAL A 117 7.46 -7.16 0.85
CA VAL A 117 6.84 -6.16 -0.03
C VAL A 117 5.54 -6.64 -0.67
N THR A 118 5.43 -7.93 -0.99
CA THR A 118 4.17 -8.48 -1.51
C THR A 118 3.04 -8.35 -0.49
N LEU A 119 3.34 -8.49 0.82
CA LEU A 119 2.37 -8.28 1.89
C LEU A 119 1.87 -6.84 1.94
N HIS A 120 2.77 -5.86 1.70
CA HIS A 120 2.42 -4.43 1.69
C HIS A 120 1.50 -4.06 0.54
N ASN A 121 1.73 -4.63 -0.63
CA ASN A 121 0.97 -4.34 -1.85
C ASN A 121 -0.47 -4.89 -1.79
N ILE A 122 -0.78 -5.85 -0.88
CA ILE A 122 -2.14 -6.38 -0.72
C ILE A 122 -3.12 -5.28 -0.27
N PRO A 123 -2.89 -4.55 0.85
CA PRO A 123 -3.76 -3.46 1.28
C PRO A 123 -3.95 -2.36 0.24
N GLU A 124 -2.90 -2.07 -0.52
CA GLU A 124 -2.94 -1.04 -1.57
C GLU A 124 -3.92 -1.41 -2.69
N GLY A 125 -3.80 -2.63 -3.21
CA GLY A 125 -4.75 -3.16 -4.19
C GLY A 125 -6.17 -3.20 -3.65
N MET A 126 -6.36 -3.66 -2.41
CA MET A 126 -7.66 -3.71 -1.76
C MET A 126 -8.28 -2.32 -1.61
N SER A 127 -7.49 -1.30 -1.25
CA SER A 127 -7.96 0.07 -1.07
C SER A 127 -8.50 0.67 -2.37
N VAL A 128 -7.82 0.47 -3.49
CA VAL A 128 -8.28 0.90 -4.81
C VAL A 128 -9.54 0.11 -5.23
N GLY A 129 -9.55 -1.20 -4.97
CA GLY A 129 -10.71 -2.06 -5.28
C GLY A 129 -11.98 -1.64 -4.53
N VAL A 130 -11.87 -1.37 -3.23
CA VAL A 130 -13.02 -0.98 -2.41
C VAL A 130 -13.50 0.43 -2.73
N ALA A 131 -12.60 1.38 -2.97
CA ALA A 131 -12.98 2.74 -3.38
C ALA A 131 -13.68 2.73 -4.76
N PHE A 132 -13.18 1.93 -5.69
CA PHE A 132 -13.83 1.76 -6.99
C PHE A 132 -15.20 1.08 -6.87
N ALA A 133 -15.32 0.03 -6.04
CA ALA A 133 -16.62 -0.59 -5.77
C ALA A 133 -17.62 0.42 -5.18
N GLY A 134 -17.15 1.27 -4.25
CA GLY A 134 -17.94 2.37 -3.71
C GLY A 134 -18.41 3.33 -4.81
N ALA A 135 -17.51 3.75 -5.70
CA ALA A 135 -17.83 4.66 -6.80
C ALA A 135 -18.88 4.08 -7.79
N MET A 136 -19.03 2.77 -7.86
CA MET A 136 -20.07 2.10 -8.66
C MET A 136 -21.42 2.00 -7.95
N MET A 137 -21.47 2.16 -6.64
CA MET A 137 -22.69 2.06 -5.85
C MET A 137 -23.39 3.41 -5.78
N LYS A 138 -24.72 3.39 -5.98
CA LYS A 138 -25.55 4.58 -5.75
C LYS A 138 -25.50 4.93 -4.25
N ASP A 139 -25.44 6.22 -3.96
CA ASP A 139 -25.52 6.76 -2.60
C ASP A 139 -24.32 6.41 -1.67
N SER A 140 -23.21 5.92 -2.23
CA SER A 140 -21.99 5.69 -1.45
C SER A 140 -21.25 6.97 -1.04
N GLY A 141 -21.51 8.07 -1.75
CA GLY A 141 -20.74 9.34 -1.59
C GLY A 141 -19.34 9.31 -2.21
N ILE A 142 -18.86 8.16 -2.69
CA ILE A 142 -17.55 8.04 -3.34
C ILE A 142 -17.70 8.31 -4.83
N THR A 143 -16.95 9.28 -5.35
CA THR A 143 -16.96 9.61 -6.77
C THR A 143 -15.95 8.76 -7.56
N ALA A 144 -16.15 8.61 -8.86
CA ALA A 144 -15.15 7.95 -9.72
C ALA A 144 -13.82 8.73 -9.77
N THR A 145 -13.86 10.05 -9.61
CA THR A 145 -12.69 10.91 -9.53
C THR A 145 -11.93 10.71 -8.23
N ALA A 146 -12.63 10.52 -7.09
CA ALA A 146 -12.01 10.19 -5.81
C ALA A 146 -11.30 8.83 -5.87
N ALA A 147 -11.94 7.80 -6.40
CA ALA A 147 -11.32 6.49 -6.58
C ALA A 147 -10.08 6.55 -7.52
N MET A 148 -10.14 7.41 -8.54
CA MET A 148 -9.00 7.66 -9.44
C MET A 148 -7.87 8.42 -8.73
N ALA A 149 -8.18 9.41 -7.91
CA ALA A 149 -7.20 10.15 -7.12
C ALA A 149 -6.44 9.22 -6.18
N LEU A 150 -7.16 8.33 -5.48
CA LEU A 150 -6.56 7.28 -4.65
C LEU A 150 -5.63 6.38 -5.47
N ALA A 151 -6.10 5.86 -6.60
CA ALA A 151 -5.29 4.97 -7.45
C ALA A 151 -4.00 5.65 -7.95
N ILE A 152 -4.08 6.92 -8.34
CA ILE A 152 -2.92 7.73 -8.76
C ILE A 152 -1.98 7.98 -7.58
N GLY A 153 -2.51 8.35 -6.42
CA GLY A 153 -1.72 8.56 -5.20
C GLY A 153 -0.92 7.31 -4.83
N ILE A 154 -1.58 6.15 -4.85
CA ILE A 154 -0.93 4.86 -4.61
C ILE A 154 0.12 4.55 -5.69
N ALA A 155 -0.17 4.79 -6.97
CA ALA A 155 0.82 4.57 -8.02
C ALA A 155 2.08 5.45 -7.87
N ILE A 156 1.91 6.69 -7.41
CA ILE A 156 3.03 7.61 -7.17
C ILE A 156 3.92 7.09 -6.03
N GLN A 157 3.35 6.57 -4.95
CA GLN A 157 4.12 6.01 -3.84
C GLN A 157 4.72 4.64 -4.18
N ASN A 158 4.06 3.82 -4.97
CA ASN A 158 4.54 2.51 -5.41
C ASN A 158 5.74 2.61 -6.35
N PHE A 159 5.91 3.73 -7.07
CA PHE A 159 7.09 3.93 -7.89
C PHE A 159 8.40 3.89 -7.08
N PRO A 160 8.58 4.67 -5.98
CA PRO A 160 9.70 4.48 -5.06
C PRO A 160 9.85 3.05 -4.55
N GLU A 161 8.76 2.42 -4.14
CA GLU A 161 8.78 1.07 -3.56
C GLU A 161 9.29 0.02 -4.54
N GLY A 162 8.82 0.03 -5.78
CA GLY A 162 9.33 -0.85 -6.83
C GLY A 162 10.83 -0.70 -7.07
N ALA A 163 11.37 0.53 -6.97
CA ALA A 163 12.80 0.80 -7.08
C ALA A 163 13.58 0.27 -5.86
N ILE A 164 13.05 0.49 -4.65
CA ILE A 164 13.64 0.04 -3.39
C ILE A 164 13.72 -1.49 -3.32
N ILE A 165 12.83 -2.22 -3.98
CA ILE A 165 12.89 -3.69 -4.07
C ILE A 165 13.92 -4.15 -5.10
N SER A 166 13.77 -3.68 -6.34
CA SER A 166 14.53 -4.22 -7.47
C SER A 166 16.03 -3.89 -7.40
N MET A 167 16.38 -2.72 -6.85
CA MET A 167 17.77 -2.29 -6.81
C MET A 167 18.64 -3.04 -5.79
N PRO A 168 18.24 -3.28 -4.54
CA PRO A 168 18.97 -4.12 -3.61
C PRO A 168 19.14 -5.56 -4.12
N LEU A 169 18.10 -6.18 -4.68
CA LEU A 169 18.18 -7.52 -5.28
C LEU A 169 19.28 -7.60 -6.36
N CYS A 170 19.37 -6.58 -7.21
CA CYS A 170 20.44 -6.47 -8.19
C CYS A 170 21.82 -6.27 -7.51
N GLY A 171 21.87 -5.48 -6.44
CA GLY A 171 23.08 -5.24 -5.64
C GLY A 171 23.61 -6.49 -4.93
N GLU A 172 22.77 -7.44 -4.61
CA GLU A 172 23.10 -8.77 -4.06
C GLU A 172 23.54 -9.79 -5.11
N GLY A 173 23.69 -9.37 -6.38
CA GLY A 173 24.21 -10.22 -7.47
C GLY A 173 23.13 -10.79 -8.38
N MET A 174 21.84 -10.46 -8.19
CA MET A 174 20.79 -10.84 -9.10
C MET A 174 20.93 -10.08 -10.42
N SER A 175 20.67 -10.74 -11.56
CA SER A 175 20.69 -10.01 -12.86
C SER A 175 19.57 -8.97 -12.91
N LYS A 176 19.80 -7.84 -13.57
CA LYS A 176 18.84 -6.73 -13.70
C LYS A 176 17.45 -7.22 -14.17
N LYS A 177 17.43 -8.13 -15.14
CA LYS A 177 16.17 -8.70 -15.64
C LYS A 177 15.42 -9.49 -14.58
N LYS A 178 16.12 -10.31 -13.77
CA LYS A 178 15.49 -11.06 -12.69
C LYS A 178 15.01 -10.14 -11.59
N ALA A 179 15.82 -9.16 -11.17
CA ALA A 179 15.44 -8.18 -10.15
C ALA A 179 14.21 -7.37 -10.57
N PHE A 180 14.14 -6.93 -11.83
CA PHE A 180 12.96 -6.29 -12.42
C PHE A 180 11.72 -7.20 -12.32
N ILE A 181 11.85 -8.46 -12.77
CA ILE A 181 10.73 -9.41 -12.72
C ILE A 181 10.24 -9.64 -11.29
N CYS A 182 11.16 -9.76 -10.32
CA CYS A 182 10.79 -9.88 -8.90
C CYS A 182 9.98 -8.68 -8.42
N GLY A 183 10.42 -7.45 -8.74
CA GLY A 183 9.67 -6.25 -8.37
C GLY A 183 8.31 -6.15 -9.07
N VAL A 184 8.19 -6.53 -10.35
CA VAL A 184 6.89 -6.62 -11.03
C VAL A 184 5.98 -7.65 -10.38
N LEU A 185 6.51 -8.83 -10.02
CA LEU A 185 5.73 -9.89 -9.40
C LEU A 185 5.22 -9.51 -8.01
N SER A 186 5.96 -8.71 -7.23
CA SER A 186 5.44 -8.20 -5.93
C SER A 186 4.21 -7.32 -6.11
N GLY A 187 4.11 -6.58 -7.21
CA GLY A 187 2.97 -5.72 -7.52
C GLY A 187 1.75 -6.46 -8.09
N VAL A 188 1.88 -7.72 -8.55
CA VAL A 188 0.74 -8.46 -9.14
C VAL A 188 -0.41 -8.64 -8.14
N VAL A 189 -0.13 -8.67 -6.85
CA VAL A 189 -1.16 -8.80 -5.81
C VAL A 189 -2.06 -7.57 -5.70
N GLU A 190 -1.65 -6.41 -6.20
CA GLU A 190 -2.44 -5.17 -6.19
C GLU A 190 -3.71 -5.33 -7.05
N PRO A 191 -3.63 -5.60 -8.38
CA PRO A 191 -4.84 -5.80 -9.18
C PRO A 191 -5.62 -7.04 -8.75
N VAL A 192 -4.96 -8.09 -8.23
CA VAL A 192 -5.65 -9.29 -7.72
C VAL A 192 -6.44 -8.97 -6.45
N GLY A 193 -5.82 -8.31 -5.48
CA GLY A 193 -6.47 -7.89 -4.24
C GLY A 193 -7.63 -6.94 -4.49
N GLY A 194 -7.44 -5.96 -5.39
CA GLY A 194 -8.48 -5.03 -5.80
C GLY A 194 -9.67 -5.74 -6.46
N PHE A 195 -9.41 -6.68 -7.37
CA PHE A 195 -10.47 -7.47 -8.01
C PHE A 195 -11.27 -8.32 -7.01
N ILE A 196 -10.58 -9.02 -6.09
CA ILE A 196 -11.24 -9.79 -5.04
C ILE A 196 -12.12 -8.88 -4.18
N THR A 197 -11.64 -7.68 -3.83
CA THR A 197 -12.39 -6.72 -3.02
C THR A 197 -13.64 -6.21 -3.73
N ILE A 198 -13.56 -5.95 -5.05
CA ILE A 198 -14.73 -5.59 -5.86
C ILE A 198 -15.78 -6.72 -5.86
N LEU A 199 -15.33 -7.98 -6.01
CA LEU A 199 -16.25 -9.13 -5.99
C LEU A 199 -16.96 -9.24 -4.63
N ILE A 200 -16.25 -9.10 -3.52
CA ILE A 200 -16.84 -9.16 -2.17
C ILE A 200 -17.83 -8.01 -1.97
N ALA A 201 -17.46 -6.78 -2.32
CA ALA A 201 -18.31 -5.61 -2.20
C ALA A 201 -19.58 -5.75 -3.06
N GLY A 202 -19.48 -6.33 -4.27
CA GLY A 202 -20.62 -6.57 -5.17
C GLY A 202 -21.61 -7.60 -4.67
N ILE A 203 -21.18 -8.55 -3.81
CA ILE A 203 -22.05 -9.59 -3.25
C ILE A 203 -22.80 -9.07 -2.02
N ILE A 204 -22.16 -8.24 -1.19
CA ILE A 204 -22.66 -7.82 0.13
C ILE A 204 -22.55 -6.30 0.28
N THR A 205 -23.57 -5.58 -0.26
CA THR A 205 -23.60 -4.11 -0.21
C THR A 205 -23.43 -3.52 1.21
N PRO A 206 -24.03 -4.05 2.30
CA PRO A 206 -23.85 -3.50 3.65
C PRO A 206 -22.43 -3.62 4.21
N VAL A 207 -21.55 -4.39 3.56
CA VAL A 207 -20.18 -4.65 4.05
C VAL A 207 -19.19 -3.57 3.60
N LEU A 208 -19.56 -2.73 2.65
CA LEU A 208 -18.65 -1.74 2.05
C LEU A 208 -18.00 -0.79 3.08
N PRO A 209 -18.71 -0.21 4.07
CA PRO A 209 -18.06 0.63 5.09
C PRO A 209 -16.99 -0.13 5.89
N TYR A 210 -17.24 -1.41 6.20
CA TYR A 210 -16.27 -2.27 6.88
C TYR A 210 -15.06 -2.59 6.00
N LEU A 211 -15.25 -2.80 4.69
CA LEU A 211 -14.15 -3.06 3.76
C LEU A 211 -13.28 -1.82 3.55
N LEU A 212 -13.87 -0.62 3.47
CA LEU A 212 -13.13 0.64 3.40
C LEU A 212 -12.23 0.81 4.62
N SER A 213 -12.79 0.69 5.81
CA SER A 213 -12.03 0.82 7.05
C SER A 213 -11.05 -0.34 7.27
N PHE A 214 -11.36 -1.54 6.80
CA PHE A 214 -10.43 -2.67 6.81
C PHE A 214 -9.18 -2.37 5.97
N ALA A 215 -9.36 -1.87 4.74
CA ALA A 215 -8.24 -1.49 3.90
C ALA A 215 -7.40 -0.37 4.55
N ALA A 216 -8.06 0.63 5.16
CA ALA A 216 -7.37 1.69 5.91
C ALA A 216 -6.55 1.15 7.08
N GLY A 217 -7.10 0.21 7.85
CA GLY A 217 -6.39 -0.43 8.97
C GLY A 217 -5.19 -1.24 8.51
N ALA A 218 -5.35 -2.00 7.44
CA ALA A 218 -4.27 -2.78 6.84
C ALA A 218 -3.14 -1.87 6.31
N MET A 219 -3.47 -0.77 5.61
CA MET A 219 -2.48 0.23 5.17
C MET A 219 -1.77 0.88 6.36
N MET A 220 -2.51 1.22 7.42
CA MET A 220 -1.93 1.84 8.61
C MET A 220 -0.98 0.89 9.35
N TYR A 221 -1.23 -0.42 9.35
CA TYR A 221 -0.31 -1.42 9.86
C TYR A 221 1.05 -1.33 9.14
N VAL A 222 1.05 -1.36 7.81
CA VAL A 222 2.26 -1.26 6.99
C VAL A 222 3.02 0.04 7.28
N VAL A 223 2.31 1.16 7.40
CA VAL A 223 2.93 2.46 7.70
C VAL A 223 3.66 2.45 9.04
N ILE A 224 3.03 1.90 10.08
CA ILE A 224 3.56 1.94 11.45
C ILE A 224 4.66 0.90 11.64
N GLU A 225 4.46 -0.31 11.13
CA GLU A 225 5.38 -1.43 11.34
C GLU A 225 6.62 -1.32 10.48
N GLU A 226 6.51 -0.74 9.27
CA GLU A 226 7.58 -0.82 8.30
C GLU A 226 8.04 0.53 7.75
N LEU A 227 7.16 1.29 7.10
CA LEU A 227 7.59 2.49 6.37
C LEU A 227 8.17 3.57 7.30
N ILE A 228 7.53 3.83 8.45
CA ILE A 228 8.03 4.81 9.42
C ILE A 228 9.35 4.34 10.03
N PRO A 229 9.48 3.12 10.59
CA PRO A 229 10.74 2.63 11.14
C PRO A 229 11.88 2.65 10.12
N GLU A 230 11.65 2.15 8.90
CA GLU A 230 12.68 2.15 7.85
C GLU A 230 13.09 3.56 7.43
N SER A 231 12.14 4.50 7.32
CA SER A 231 12.44 5.89 6.99
C SER A 231 13.29 6.60 8.06
N GLN A 232 13.27 6.12 9.29
CA GLN A 232 14.01 6.67 10.42
C GLN A 232 15.27 5.87 10.79
N ASN A 233 15.53 4.73 10.13
CA ASN A 233 16.62 3.82 10.47
C ASN A 233 18.01 4.47 10.32
N GLY A 234 19.02 4.03 11.11
CA GLY A 234 20.43 4.48 11.04
C GLY A 234 20.64 5.88 11.61
N GLU A 235 21.54 6.68 11.00
CA GLU A 235 21.85 8.03 11.51
C GLU A 235 20.63 8.94 11.51
N HIS A 236 20.46 9.70 12.60
CA HIS A 236 19.35 10.64 12.76
C HIS A 236 19.29 11.65 11.60
N SER A 237 18.14 11.76 11.00
CA SER A 237 17.89 12.68 9.88
C SER A 237 16.40 13.00 9.80
N ASN A 238 16.08 14.29 9.63
CA ASN A 238 14.69 14.72 9.45
C ASN A 238 14.14 14.44 8.03
N ILE A 239 14.93 13.81 7.15
CA ILE A 239 14.60 13.71 5.72
C ILE A 239 13.40 12.76 5.49
N GLY A 240 13.28 11.68 6.28
CA GLY A 240 12.11 10.80 6.27
C GLY A 240 10.84 11.54 6.71
N THR A 241 10.94 12.34 7.78
CA THR A 241 9.84 13.17 8.27
C THR A 241 9.40 14.22 7.24
N ILE A 242 10.36 14.87 6.56
CA ILE A 242 10.07 15.81 5.48
C ILE A 242 9.38 15.08 4.32
N GLY A 243 9.89 13.90 3.94
CA GLY A 243 9.24 13.04 2.95
C GLY A 243 7.78 12.76 3.31
N ALA A 244 7.52 12.32 4.55
CA ALA A 244 6.18 12.03 5.04
C ALA A 244 5.25 13.26 4.99
N ALA A 245 5.74 14.42 5.40
CA ALA A 245 4.97 15.66 5.31
C ALA A 245 4.60 16.03 3.86
N VAL A 246 5.54 15.85 2.93
CA VAL A 246 5.30 16.14 1.50
C VAL A 246 4.32 15.13 0.90
N GLY A 247 4.50 13.83 1.17
CA GLY A 247 3.59 12.78 0.69
C GLY A 247 2.17 12.95 1.21
N PHE A 248 2.04 13.22 2.52
CA PHE A 248 0.76 13.52 3.14
C PHE A 248 0.07 14.73 2.51
N ALA A 249 0.81 15.85 2.34
CA ALA A 249 0.26 17.06 1.74
C ALA A 249 -0.17 16.84 0.28
N LEU A 250 0.62 16.10 -0.49
CA LEU A 250 0.28 15.77 -1.88
C LEU A 250 -1.04 14.99 -1.94
N MET A 251 -1.15 13.90 -1.17
CA MET A 251 -2.34 13.04 -1.21
C MET A 251 -3.57 13.77 -0.67
N MET A 252 -3.42 14.52 0.42
CA MET A 252 -4.49 15.39 0.93
C MET A 252 -5.03 16.34 -0.15
N VAL A 253 -4.13 16.96 -0.92
CA VAL A 253 -4.55 17.86 -2.02
C VAL A 253 -5.25 17.08 -3.13
N LEU A 254 -4.74 15.91 -3.50
CA LEU A 254 -5.39 15.06 -4.52
C LEU A 254 -6.81 14.65 -4.09
N ASP A 255 -6.96 14.20 -2.85
CA ASP A 255 -8.28 13.81 -2.32
C ASP A 255 -9.27 14.99 -2.27
N ILE A 256 -8.84 16.16 -1.79
CA ILE A 256 -9.74 17.32 -1.66
C ILE A 256 -10.04 17.98 -3.01
N ALA A 257 -9.08 17.99 -3.93
CA ALA A 257 -9.25 18.65 -5.23
C ALA A 257 -9.99 17.79 -6.27
N LEU A 258 -9.93 16.46 -6.15
CA LEU A 258 -10.50 15.51 -7.11
C LEU A 258 -11.65 14.68 -6.49
N GLY A 259 -11.73 14.58 -5.16
CA GLY A 259 -12.80 13.90 -4.44
C GLY A 259 -14.03 14.77 -4.25
#